data_f9af7eda62c3a54c67e2c08b6f8c4c8a
#
_entry.id   f9af7eda62c3a54c67e2c08b6f8c4c8a
#
_cell.length_a   1.000
_cell.length_b   1.000
_cell.length_c   1.000
_cell.angle_alpha   90.00
_cell.angle_beta   90.00
_cell.angle_gamma   90.00
#
_symmetry.space_group_name_H-M   'P 1'
#
loop_
_entity.id
_entity.type
_entity.pdbx_description
1 polymer ?
#
loop_
_entity_poly.entity_id
_entity_poly.type
_entity_poly.pdbx_seq_one_letter_code
_entity_poly.pdbx_strand_id
1 'polypeptide(L)'
;MGKGRGGAVGTKFKTTLGLPVCAVVNCADNTGAKALKIISVSGIKGRLNRLPAATVGDLVMASCRKGKPELRKKVHPAVIVRQRKTFRRKEGTFIYFEDNAGVIVNNKGEMKGSAVAGPVAKECADLWPRIASNSGSIL
;
A
#
# COMPACT_ATOMS: atom_id res chain seq x y z
N MET A 1 11.62 -4.70 -14.81
CA MET A 1 11.64 -4.18 -13.64
C MET A 1 11.41 -2.70 -13.57
N GLY A 2 11.09 -2.26 -12.49
CA GLY A 2 10.55 -0.93 -12.39
C GLY A 2 11.53 0.22 -12.38
N LYS A 3 12.75 0.03 -12.84
CA LYS A 3 13.66 1.13 -12.76
C LYS A 3 13.21 2.27 -13.66
N GLY A 4 13.47 3.49 -13.25
CA GLY A 4 13.00 4.66 -13.97
C GLY A 4 11.60 5.06 -13.68
N ARG A 5 10.89 4.29 -12.88
CA ARG A 5 9.50 4.61 -12.55
C ARG A 5 9.34 5.48 -11.34
N GLY A 6 10.41 5.79 -10.64
CA GLY A 6 10.33 6.64 -9.47
C GLY A 6 9.55 6.04 -8.31
N GLY A 7 9.40 4.72 -8.30
CA GLY A 7 8.66 4.07 -7.25
C GLY A 7 9.50 3.83 -6.00
N ALA A 8 9.55 2.59 -5.55
CA ALA A 8 10.25 2.22 -4.34
C ALA A 8 11.74 2.49 -4.44
N VAL A 9 12.32 2.90 -3.32
CA VAL A 9 13.75 3.13 -3.19
C VAL A 9 14.34 1.96 -2.43
N GLY A 10 15.32 1.27 -3.05
CA GLY A 10 16.01 0.19 -2.40
C GLY A 10 15.28 -1.14 -2.43
N THR A 11 15.77 -2.08 -1.65
CA THR A 11 15.26 -3.43 -1.59
C THR A 11 14.35 -3.61 -0.39
N LYS A 12 13.26 -4.31 -0.61
CA LYS A 12 12.28 -4.55 0.43
C LYS A 12 12.56 -5.87 1.14
N PHE A 13 12.64 -5.86 2.47
CA PHE A 13 12.70 -7.07 3.25
C PHE A 13 11.36 -7.80 3.15
N LYS A 14 11.40 -9.10 2.86
CA LYS A 14 10.17 -9.88 2.69
C LYS A 14 9.45 -10.05 4.02
N THR A 15 8.18 -9.68 4.05
CA THR A 15 7.34 -9.82 5.24
C THR A 15 6.10 -10.64 4.91
N THR A 16 5.33 -10.97 5.95
CA THR A 16 4.12 -11.75 5.77
C THR A 16 3.09 -11.00 4.93
N LEU A 17 2.57 -11.67 3.91
CA LEU A 17 1.59 -11.08 3.00
C LEU A 17 0.19 -11.27 3.58
N GLY A 18 -0.47 -10.18 3.91
CA GLY A 18 -1.77 -10.25 4.56
C GLY A 18 -2.95 -9.76 3.74
N LEU A 19 -2.71 -9.30 2.50
CA LEU A 19 -3.75 -8.66 1.69
C LEU A 19 -3.78 -9.26 0.29
N PRO A 20 -4.53 -10.34 0.07
CA PRO A 20 -4.65 -10.91 -1.27
C PRO A 20 -5.54 -10.03 -2.16
N VAL A 21 -5.56 -10.36 -3.46
CA VAL A 21 -6.47 -9.67 -4.38
C VAL A 21 -7.91 -9.83 -3.89
N CYS A 22 -8.74 -8.85 -4.19
CA CYS A 22 -10.12 -8.72 -3.74
C CYS A 22 -10.26 -8.26 -2.30
N ALA A 23 -9.17 -8.09 -1.55
CA ALA A 23 -9.25 -7.48 -0.23
C ALA A 23 -9.63 -6.00 -0.36
N VAL A 24 -10.44 -5.53 0.57
CA VAL A 24 -10.83 -4.12 0.62
C VAL A 24 -10.11 -3.48 1.79
N VAL A 25 -9.41 -2.39 1.51
CA VAL A 25 -8.63 -1.68 2.52
C VAL A 25 -9.13 -0.25 2.62
N ASN A 26 -8.89 0.38 3.76
CA ASN A 26 -9.23 1.78 3.95
C ASN A 26 -8.27 2.64 3.15
N CYS A 27 -8.77 3.75 2.62
CA CYS A 27 -7.89 4.72 1.98
C CYS A 27 -7.49 5.75 3.03
N ALA A 28 -6.20 5.85 3.28
CA ALA A 28 -5.68 6.65 4.38
C ALA A 28 -5.32 8.08 3.97
N ASP A 29 -5.47 8.42 2.70
CA ASP A 29 -5.12 9.77 2.25
C ASP A 29 -6.36 10.66 2.15
N ASN A 30 -6.15 11.90 1.71
CA ASN A 30 -7.22 12.88 1.64
C ASN A 30 -7.68 13.14 0.20
N THR A 31 -7.55 12.15 -0.68
CA THR A 31 -7.98 12.29 -2.07
C THR A 31 -9.49 12.26 -2.24
N GLY A 32 -10.21 11.76 -1.25
CA GLY A 32 -11.66 11.60 -1.33
C GLY A 32 -12.10 10.15 -1.45
N ALA A 33 -11.19 9.23 -1.68
CA ALA A 33 -11.51 7.81 -1.64
C ALA A 33 -11.58 7.35 -0.18
N LYS A 34 -12.47 6.39 0.10
CA LYS A 34 -12.63 5.85 1.46
C LYS A 34 -12.24 4.39 1.54
N ALA A 35 -12.48 3.62 0.50
CA ALA A 35 -12.15 2.19 0.48
C ALA A 35 -11.61 1.82 -0.88
N LEU A 36 -10.58 0.98 -0.87
CA LEU A 36 -9.92 0.51 -2.08
C LEU A 36 -9.97 -1.01 -2.11
N LYS A 37 -10.29 -1.57 -3.28
CA LYS A 37 -10.26 -3.02 -3.50
C LYS A 37 -9.02 -3.37 -4.31
N ILE A 38 -8.21 -4.27 -3.81
CA ILE A 38 -6.98 -4.68 -4.48
C ILE A 38 -7.32 -5.55 -5.69
N ILE A 39 -6.81 -5.18 -6.86
CA ILE A 39 -7.02 -5.91 -8.09
C ILE A 39 -5.80 -6.76 -8.42
N SER A 40 -4.61 -6.20 -8.30
CA SER A 40 -3.38 -6.91 -8.58
C SER A 40 -2.25 -6.34 -7.73
N VAL A 41 -1.18 -7.13 -7.59
CA VAL A 41 -0.01 -6.73 -6.82
C VAL A 41 1.19 -6.69 -7.74
N SER A 42 1.93 -5.58 -7.71
CA SER A 42 3.09 -5.40 -8.57
C SER A 42 4.20 -6.37 -8.18
N GLY A 43 4.85 -6.95 -9.19
CA GLY A 43 6.00 -7.79 -8.96
C GLY A 43 5.71 -9.24 -8.61
N ILE A 44 4.46 -9.65 -8.59
CA ILE A 44 4.09 -11.03 -8.29
C ILE A 44 4.18 -11.86 -9.55
N LYS A 45 4.94 -12.93 -9.48
CA LYS A 45 5.06 -13.86 -10.61
C LYS A 45 4.06 -15.00 -10.55
N GLY A 46 3.55 -15.28 -9.37
CA GLY A 46 2.45 -16.20 -9.22
C GLY A 46 2.84 -17.66 -9.22
N ARG A 47 1.86 -18.47 -8.90
CA ARG A 47 1.92 -19.92 -8.93
C ARG A 47 0.51 -20.43 -9.09
N LEU A 48 0.37 -21.64 -9.63
CA LEU A 48 -0.96 -22.23 -9.85
C LEU A 48 -1.78 -22.20 -8.57
N ASN A 49 -2.98 -21.67 -8.66
CA ASN A 49 -3.97 -21.57 -7.58
C ASN A 49 -3.58 -20.63 -6.44
N ARG A 50 -2.45 -19.93 -6.53
CA ARG A 50 -2.06 -18.98 -5.49
C ARG A 50 -2.49 -17.58 -5.90
N LEU A 51 -3.29 -16.95 -5.04
CA LEU A 51 -3.71 -15.58 -5.27
C LEU A 51 -2.54 -14.62 -4.98
N PRO A 52 -2.34 -13.60 -5.82
CA PRO A 52 -1.38 -12.56 -5.48
C PRO A 52 -1.78 -11.91 -4.17
N ALA A 53 -0.79 -11.59 -3.34
CA ALA A 53 -1.06 -10.96 -2.06
C ALA A 53 -0.02 -9.88 -1.79
N ALA A 54 -0.42 -8.86 -1.01
CA ALA A 54 0.42 -7.71 -0.70
C ALA A 54 0.68 -7.62 0.79
N THR A 55 1.75 -6.94 1.13
CA THR A 55 2.05 -6.56 2.50
C THR A 55 2.35 -5.06 2.53
N VAL A 56 2.65 -4.51 3.71
CA VAL A 56 2.98 -3.09 3.83
C VAL A 56 4.14 -2.73 2.91
N GLY A 57 4.02 -1.59 2.25
CA GLY A 57 5.06 -1.14 1.33
C GLY A 57 4.93 -1.66 -0.09
N ASP A 58 4.01 -2.58 -0.36
CA ASP A 58 3.82 -3.10 -1.72
C ASP A 58 2.98 -2.14 -2.55
N LEU A 59 3.32 -2.05 -3.84
CA LEU A 59 2.53 -1.31 -4.82
C LEU A 59 1.47 -2.24 -5.38
N VAL A 60 0.23 -1.79 -5.36
CA VAL A 60 -0.90 -2.56 -5.88
C VAL A 60 -1.70 -1.70 -6.83
N MET A 61 -2.47 -2.35 -7.70
CA MET A 61 -3.51 -1.66 -8.46
C MET A 61 -4.82 -1.90 -7.73
N ALA A 62 -5.57 -0.84 -7.51
CA ALA A 62 -6.79 -0.92 -6.73
C ALA A 62 -7.89 -0.08 -7.35
N SER A 63 -9.14 -0.50 -7.14
CA SER A 63 -10.30 0.28 -7.54
C SER A 63 -10.93 0.91 -6.31
N CYS A 64 -11.46 2.10 -6.46
CA CYS A 64 -12.13 2.79 -5.37
C CYS A 64 -13.54 2.21 -5.22
N ARG A 65 -13.83 1.65 -4.04
CA ARG A 65 -15.15 1.08 -3.76
C ARG A 65 -16.09 2.10 -3.13
N LYS A 66 -15.56 2.98 -2.32
CA LYS A 66 -16.31 4.08 -1.70
C LYS A 66 -15.50 5.35 -1.82
N GLY A 67 -16.20 6.45 -2.09
CA GLY A 67 -15.54 7.74 -2.20
C GLY A 67 -16.21 8.59 -3.25
N LYS A 68 -15.50 9.60 -3.71
CA LYS A 68 -16.04 10.52 -4.72
C LYS A 68 -16.34 9.81 -6.03
N PRO A 69 -17.42 10.17 -6.73
CA PRO A 69 -17.78 9.48 -7.99
C PRO A 69 -16.68 9.50 -9.04
N GLU A 70 -15.90 10.56 -9.11
CA GLU A 70 -14.83 10.63 -10.12
C GLU A 70 -13.70 9.64 -9.86
N LEU A 71 -13.58 9.11 -8.64
CA LEU A 71 -12.57 8.12 -8.31
C LEU A 71 -13.08 6.69 -8.44
N ARG A 72 -14.38 6.48 -8.33
CA ARG A 72 -14.95 5.14 -8.20
C ARG A 72 -14.92 4.31 -9.47
N LYS A 73 -14.79 4.91 -10.62
CA LYS A 73 -14.84 4.18 -11.89
C LYS A 73 -13.48 3.96 -12.51
N LYS A 74 -12.43 4.18 -11.76
CA LYS A 74 -11.06 4.10 -12.26
C LYS A 74 -10.22 3.15 -11.42
N VAL A 75 -9.16 2.65 -12.03
CA VAL A 75 -8.15 1.86 -11.34
C VAL A 75 -6.99 2.78 -11.00
N HIS A 76 -6.55 2.73 -9.75
CA HIS A 76 -5.48 3.60 -9.26
C HIS A 76 -4.33 2.77 -8.73
N PRO A 77 -3.07 3.16 -8.98
CA PRO A 77 -1.97 2.57 -8.24
C PRO A 77 -2.02 3.05 -6.79
N ALA A 78 -1.74 2.15 -5.88
CA ALA A 78 -1.78 2.44 -4.45
C ALA A 78 -0.66 1.70 -3.73
N VAL A 79 -0.26 2.22 -2.58
CA VAL A 79 0.76 1.60 -1.74
C VAL A 79 0.11 1.27 -0.41
N ILE A 80 0.33 0.04 0.08
CA ILE A 80 -0.22 -0.39 1.36
C ILE A 80 0.62 0.21 2.49
N VAL A 81 -0.03 0.91 3.40
CA VAL A 81 0.66 1.57 4.50
C VAL A 81 0.44 0.89 5.83
N ARG A 82 -0.64 0.13 6.00
CA ARG A 82 -0.95 -0.61 7.23
C ARG A 82 -1.54 -1.96 6.88
N GLN A 83 -1.30 -2.95 7.76
CA GLN A 83 -1.85 -4.29 7.56
C GLN A 83 -2.20 -4.88 8.92
N ARG A 84 -3.33 -5.55 9.02
CA ARG A 84 -3.75 -6.21 10.26
C ARG A 84 -3.01 -7.51 10.51
N LYS A 85 -2.60 -8.20 9.46
CA LYS A 85 -1.85 -9.46 9.61
C LYS A 85 -0.51 -9.16 10.25
N THR A 86 -0.18 -9.89 11.31
CA THR A 86 1.11 -9.75 11.99
C THR A 86 2.26 -10.08 11.05
N PHE A 87 3.28 -9.26 11.05
CA PHE A 87 4.49 -9.52 10.27
C PHE A 87 5.72 -9.32 11.14
N ARG A 88 6.80 -10.03 10.77
CA ARG A 88 8.04 -9.99 11.52
C ARG A 88 9.00 -8.97 10.91
N ARG A 89 9.60 -8.15 11.76
CA ARG A 89 10.68 -7.24 11.34
C ARG A 89 12.02 -7.92 11.48
N LYS A 90 13.05 -7.36 10.85
CA LYS A 90 14.39 -7.94 10.88
C LYS A 90 14.94 -8.16 12.29
N GLU A 91 14.62 -7.24 13.18
CA GLU A 91 15.10 -7.32 14.57
C GLU A 91 14.37 -8.36 15.40
N GLY A 92 13.36 -9.04 14.84
CA GLY A 92 12.63 -10.06 15.55
C GLY A 92 11.32 -9.61 16.18
N THR A 93 10.99 -8.33 16.08
CA THR A 93 9.74 -7.79 16.60
C THR A 93 8.60 -8.12 15.66
N PHE A 94 7.43 -8.45 16.20
CA PHE A 94 6.22 -8.70 15.41
C PHE A 94 5.30 -7.52 15.54
N ILE A 95 4.78 -7.05 14.41
CA ILE A 95 3.98 -5.84 14.33
C ILE A 95 2.65 -6.13 13.63
N TYR A 96 1.58 -5.49 14.09
CA TYR A 96 0.34 -5.45 13.35
C TYR A 96 -0.37 -4.13 13.64
N PHE A 97 -1.26 -3.74 12.74
CA PHE A 97 -2.03 -2.51 12.87
C PHE A 97 -3.50 -2.86 13.07
N GLU A 98 -4.30 -1.89 13.51
CA GLU A 98 -5.71 -2.13 13.78
C GLU A 98 -6.53 -2.33 12.50
N ASP A 99 -6.04 -1.80 11.37
CA ASP A 99 -6.75 -1.90 10.11
C ASP A 99 -5.79 -2.12 8.96
N ASN A 100 -6.35 -2.39 7.79
CA ASN A 100 -5.60 -2.43 6.53
C ASN A 100 -5.85 -1.11 5.84
N ALA A 101 -4.80 -0.45 5.38
CA ALA A 101 -4.94 0.84 4.73
C ALA A 101 -3.91 1.03 3.63
N GLY A 102 -4.30 1.81 2.64
CA GLY A 102 -3.41 2.18 1.54
C GLY A 102 -3.62 3.63 1.14
N VAL A 103 -2.71 4.14 0.34
CA VAL A 103 -2.80 5.50 -0.20
C VAL A 103 -2.66 5.43 -1.71
N ILE A 104 -3.35 6.32 -2.41
CA ILE A 104 -3.28 6.39 -3.87
C ILE A 104 -2.03 7.15 -4.28
N VAL A 105 -1.30 6.58 -5.23
CA VAL A 105 -0.07 7.20 -5.75
C VAL A 105 -0.16 7.28 -7.27
N ASN A 106 0.81 7.95 -7.89
CA ASN A 106 0.94 7.96 -9.35
C ASN A 106 2.06 7.00 -9.76
N ASN A 107 2.36 6.97 -11.06
CA ASN A 107 3.38 6.06 -11.59
C ASN A 107 4.78 6.37 -11.06
N LYS A 108 5.00 7.57 -10.55
CA LYS A 108 6.29 7.98 -10.01
C LYS A 108 6.42 7.72 -8.51
N GLY A 109 5.38 7.17 -7.90
CA GLY A 109 5.40 6.92 -6.46
C GLY A 109 5.02 8.12 -5.62
N GLU A 110 4.56 9.19 -6.24
CA GLU A 110 4.12 10.38 -5.53
C GLU A 110 2.65 10.23 -5.13
N MET A 111 2.31 10.70 -3.94
CA MET A 111 0.94 10.65 -3.48
C MET A 111 0.05 11.58 -4.29
N LYS A 112 -1.15 11.11 -4.58
CA LYS A 112 -2.18 11.95 -5.15
C LYS A 112 -2.69 12.96 -4.13
N GLY A 113 -2.83 12.52 -2.89
CA GLY A 113 -3.25 13.40 -1.81
C GLY A 113 -2.06 14.11 -1.17
N SER A 114 -2.34 14.90 -0.15
CA SER A 114 -1.33 15.71 0.53
C SER A 114 -1.03 15.24 1.95
N ALA A 115 -1.80 14.31 2.50
CA ALA A 115 -1.61 13.88 3.87
C ALA A 115 -2.08 12.45 4.05
N VAL A 116 -1.50 11.76 5.02
CA VAL A 116 -1.88 10.40 5.38
C VAL A 116 -2.50 10.41 6.77
N ALA A 117 -3.68 9.84 6.90
CA ALA A 117 -4.35 9.72 8.19
C ALA A 117 -3.84 8.48 8.92
N GLY A 118 -3.47 8.65 10.17
CA GLY A 118 -3.01 7.56 11.01
C GLY A 118 -1.57 7.14 10.75
N PRO A 119 -1.10 6.08 11.41
CA PRO A 119 0.28 5.67 11.30
C PRO A 119 0.60 5.00 9.97
N VAL A 120 1.87 5.03 9.59
CA VAL A 120 2.41 4.37 8.41
C VAL A 120 3.48 3.39 8.90
N ALA A 121 3.51 2.19 8.34
CA ALA A 121 4.53 1.22 8.67
C ALA A 121 5.90 1.70 8.21
N LYS A 122 6.91 1.44 9.04
CA LYS A 122 8.28 1.83 8.71
C LYS A 122 8.74 1.25 7.39
N GLU A 123 8.34 0.01 7.11
CA GLU A 123 8.71 -0.65 5.86
C GLU A 123 8.19 0.11 4.64
N CYS A 124 6.99 0.67 4.75
CA CYS A 124 6.45 1.50 3.68
C CYS A 124 7.20 2.82 3.57
N ALA A 125 7.45 3.48 4.69
CA ALA A 125 8.11 4.79 4.70
C ALA A 125 9.53 4.72 4.14
N ASP A 126 10.25 3.64 4.43
CA ASP A 126 11.62 3.48 3.94
C ASP A 126 11.67 3.34 2.41
N LEU A 127 10.65 2.72 1.81
CA LEU A 127 10.62 2.50 0.37
C LEU A 127 10.02 3.66 -0.40
N TRP A 128 9.14 4.43 0.21
CA TRP A 128 8.35 5.45 -0.47
C TRP A 128 8.55 6.81 0.21
N PRO A 129 9.60 7.57 -0.16
CA PRO A 129 9.92 8.81 0.54
C PRO A 129 8.80 9.85 0.52
N ARG A 130 8.02 9.90 -0.57
CA ARG A 130 6.93 10.88 -0.66
C ARG A 130 5.82 10.56 0.33
N ILE A 131 5.56 9.28 0.57
CA ILE A 131 4.59 8.86 1.58
C ILE A 131 5.14 9.19 2.96
N ALA A 132 6.42 8.95 3.20
CA ALA A 132 7.04 9.26 4.47
C ALA A 132 6.96 10.75 4.80
N SER A 133 7.19 11.60 3.82
CA SER A 133 7.18 13.04 4.07
C SER A 133 5.77 13.57 4.35
N ASN A 134 4.74 12.89 3.90
CA ASN A 134 3.35 13.30 4.10
C ASN A 134 2.70 12.62 5.30
N SER A 135 3.39 11.71 5.96
CA SER A 135 2.82 11.00 7.10
C SER A 135 3.18 11.70 8.40
N GLY A 136 2.24 11.67 9.34
CA GLY A 136 2.46 12.29 10.65
C GLY A 136 3.05 11.35 11.68
N SER A 137 2.98 10.05 11.45
CA SER A 137 3.48 9.07 12.41
C SER A 137 3.97 7.84 11.65
N ILE A 138 5.19 7.42 11.96
CA ILE A 138 5.78 6.24 11.33
C ILE A 138 6.12 5.25 12.44
N LEU A 139 5.54 4.06 12.37
CA LEU A 139 5.74 3.02 13.38
C LEU A 139 6.47 1.78 12.79
#